data_a3cff9ad3ae1e0e98be46461808b5d94
#
_entry.id   a3cff9ad3ae1e0e98be46461808b5d94
#
_cell.length_a   1.000
_cell.length_b   1.000
_cell.length_c   1.000
_cell.angle_alpha   90.00
_cell.angle_beta   90.00
_cell.angle_gamma   90.00
#
_symmetry.space_group_name_H-M   'P 1'
#
loop_
_entity.id
_entity.type
_entity.pdbx_description
1 polymer ?
#
loop_
_entity_poly.entity_id
_entity_poly.type
_entity_poly.pdbx_seq_one_letter_code
_entity_poly.pdbx_strand_id
1 'polypeptide(L)'
;MSAFHECMVGEVRRQQGEGIFYSVVTLEEPLTPGEGLFHMEKTDFRPGNPAHDCYSVAKSVSAAAAGILCDRGLLRMTDTLGQYLGAYLIHGTDPKWGDLTVDHVCRHRTGAAYGVDFDMTNAHLWADPEWLHTLFAIPVTGTPGREFVYSDASYYILGRIVEKITGMDMEAFLQKELFVPLGCHVNAWSRDVNGHTVGGTGLYLRTEDMAKIGWLYMNDGLWGERRIFSEAWSRAQLDPPADEITNYGYGMCRIGNEMWGAGGMYNQGFQFDKAHRRVVAWHAFDDQDRTRDLGHAFRQFTRREEEAK
;
A
#
# COMPACT_ATOMS: atom_id res chain seq x y z
N MET A 1 -11.05 19.29 -19.08
CA MET A 1 -10.67 17.89 -18.81
C MET A 1 -9.38 17.63 -19.57
N SER A 2 -8.35 17.16 -18.88
CA SER A 2 -7.07 16.83 -19.52
C SER A 2 -7.22 15.57 -20.39
N ALA A 3 -6.36 15.44 -21.40
CA ALA A 3 -6.35 14.25 -22.27
C ALA A 3 -6.06 12.98 -21.46
N PHE A 4 -5.26 13.10 -20.39
CA PHE A 4 -4.98 12.00 -19.50
C PHE A 4 -6.25 11.55 -18.75
N HIS A 5 -6.97 12.49 -18.12
CA HIS A 5 -8.21 12.16 -17.41
C HIS A 5 -9.28 11.59 -18.36
N GLU A 6 -9.44 12.19 -19.54
CA GLU A 6 -10.37 11.68 -20.57
C GLU A 6 -10.04 10.25 -20.98
N CYS A 7 -8.76 9.90 -21.11
CA CYS A 7 -8.34 8.55 -21.44
C CYS A 7 -8.73 7.56 -20.32
N MET A 8 -8.51 7.90 -19.05
CA MET A 8 -8.86 7.04 -17.91
C MET A 8 -10.38 6.85 -17.80
N VAL A 9 -11.14 7.93 -17.92
CA VAL A 9 -12.62 7.89 -17.95
C VAL A 9 -13.13 7.07 -19.13
N GLY A 10 -12.52 7.22 -20.29
CA GLY A 10 -12.83 6.45 -21.50
C GLY A 10 -12.65 4.95 -21.28
N GLU A 11 -11.58 4.56 -20.57
CA GLU A 11 -11.33 3.15 -20.23
C GLU A 11 -12.41 2.58 -19.29
N VAL A 12 -12.77 3.30 -18.23
CA VAL A 12 -13.89 2.90 -17.37
C VAL A 12 -15.17 2.72 -18.15
N ARG A 13 -15.50 3.65 -19.06
CA ARG A 13 -16.71 3.56 -19.89
C ARG A 13 -16.70 2.35 -20.81
N ARG A 14 -15.55 1.92 -21.31
CA ARG A 14 -15.42 0.71 -22.13
C ARG A 14 -15.67 -0.56 -21.32
N GLN A 15 -15.38 -0.54 -20.02
CA GLN A 15 -15.51 -1.67 -19.10
C GLN A 15 -16.84 -1.66 -18.31
N GLN A 16 -17.73 -0.70 -18.57
CA GLN A 16 -19.04 -0.66 -17.93
C GLN A 16 -19.86 -1.89 -18.26
N GLY A 17 -20.36 -2.55 -17.20
CA GLY A 17 -21.11 -3.81 -17.33
C GLY A 17 -20.27 -5.07 -17.04
N GLU A 18 -18.96 -4.97 -17.02
CA GLU A 18 -18.06 -6.07 -16.63
C GLU A 18 -17.71 -6.01 -15.14
N GLY A 19 -17.61 -4.81 -14.58
CA GLY A 19 -17.43 -4.55 -13.15
C GLY A 19 -18.03 -3.21 -12.76
N ILE A 20 -18.00 -2.90 -11.48
CA ILE A 20 -18.50 -1.63 -10.93
C ILE A 20 -17.30 -0.72 -10.69
N PHE A 21 -17.24 0.41 -11.37
CA PHE A 21 -16.35 1.51 -11.01
C PHE A 21 -17.11 2.57 -10.22
N TYR A 22 -16.55 3.02 -9.11
CA TYR A 22 -17.14 4.07 -8.29
C TYR A 22 -16.65 5.44 -8.71
N SER A 23 -15.34 5.61 -8.82
CA SER A 23 -14.72 6.88 -9.18
C SER A 23 -13.31 6.72 -9.71
N VAL A 24 -12.88 7.70 -10.48
CA VAL A 24 -11.51 7.88 -10.96
C VAL A 24 -11.03 9.28 -10.63
N VAL A 25 -9.81 9.38 -10.14
CA VAL A 25 -9.11 10.64 -9.88
C VAL A 25 -7.76 10.62 -10.59
N THR A 26 -7.43 11.72 -11.25
CA THR A 26 -6.11 11.93 -11.83
C THR A 26 -5.45 13.18 -11.23
N LEU A 27 -4.15 13.10 -11.01
CA LEU A 27 -3.34 14.25 -10.61
C LEU A 27 -2.25 14.46 -11.67
N GLU A 28 -2.06 15.71 -12.04
CA GLU A 28 -1.00 16.20 -12.94
C GLU A 28 -0.35 17.44 -12.33
N GLU A 29 0.76 17.91 -12.90
CA GLU A 29 1.35 19.20 -12.51
C GLU A 29 0.31 20.32 -12.59
N PRO A 30 0.40 21.34 -11.72
CA PRO A 30 -0.50 22.50 -11.79
C PRO A 30 -0.50 23.14 -13.17
N LEU A 31 -1.67 23.52 -13.67
CA LEU A 31 -1.82 24.19 -14.96
C LEU A 31 -1.11 25.55 -15.00
N THR A 32 -1.05 26.21 -13.84
CA THR A 32 -0.33 27.48 -13.65
C THR A 32 0.73 27.25 -12.57
N PRO A 33 2.02 27.56 -12.84
CA PRO A 33 3.06 27.46 -11.82
C PRO A 33 2.70 28.25 -10.55
N GLY A 34 2.76 27.59 -9.39
CA GLY A 34 2.44 28.17 -8.07
C GLY A 34 0.98 28.06 -7.65
N GLU A 35 0.09 27.53 -8.48
CA GLU A 35 -1.31 27.24 -8.11
C GLU A 35 -1.48 25.83 -7.49
N GLY A 36 -1.11 25.70 -6.22
CA GLY A 36 -1.28 24.44 -5.49
C GLY A 36 -0.18 23.41 -5.77
N LEU A 37 -0.39 22.18 -5.30
CA LEU A 37 0.56 21.09 -5.45
C LEU A 37 0.35 20.27 -6.74
N PHE A 38 -0.86 20.24 -7.22
CA PHE A 38 -1.28 19.47 -8.40
C PHE A 38 -2.59 20.02 -8.95
N HIS A 39 -2.84 19.74 -10.23
CA HIS A 39 -4.16 19.82 -10.83
C HIS A 39 -4.87 18.48 -10.63
N MET A 40 -6.07 18.51 -10.01
CA MET A 40 -6.87 17.32 -9.76
C MET A 40 -8.12 17.34 -10.64
N GLU A 41 -8.35 16.23 -11.33
CA GLU A 41 -9.62 15.94 -11.99
C GLU A 41 -10.24 14.68 -11.42
N LYS A 42 -11.57 14.67 -11.33
CA LYS A 42 -12.33 13.57 -10.73
C LYS A 42 -13.59 13.29 -11.56
N THR A 43 -13.89 12.02 -11.75
CA THR A 43 -15.17 11.56 -12.29
C THR A 43 -15.76 10.49 -11.39
N ASP A 44 -16.99 10.75 -10.92
CA ASP A 44 -17.79 9.77 -10.19
C ASP A 44 -18.73 9.03 -11.16
N PHE A 45 -18.73 7.71 -11.10
CA PHE A 45 -19.62 6.84 -11.89
C PHE A 45 -20.82 6.36 -11.06
N ARG A 46 -20.75 6.55 -9.74
CA ARG A 46 -21.81 6.24 -8.79
C ARG A 46 -22.06 7.46 -7.89
N PRO A 47 -23.26 7.60 -7.33
CA PRO A 47 -23.56 8.74 -6.46
C PRO A 47 -22.62 8.82 -5.26
N GLY A 48 -22.00 9.99 -5.13
CA GLY A 48 -21.01 10.26 -4.09
C GLY A 48 -19.66 9.59 -4.39
N ASN A 49 -18.70 9.91 -3.55
CA ASN A 49 -17.37 9.27 -3.52
C ASN A 49 -17.04 8.94 -2.06
N PRO A 50 -17.74 7.97 -1.46
CA PRO A 50 -17.45 7.55 -0.10
C PRO A 50 -16.09 6.88 -0.01
N ALA A 51 -15.56 6.76 1.21
CA ALA A 51 -14.43 5.90 1.46
C ALA A 51 -14.81 4.43 1.21
N HIS A 52 -13.98 3.74 0.44
CA HIS A 52 -14.07 2.32 0.18
C HIS A 52 -12.89 1.59 0.78
N ASP A 53 -13.04 0.30 1.06
CA ASP A 53 -11.92 -0.57 1.41
C ASP A 53 -10.93 -0.57 0.24
N CYS A 54 -9.70 -0.21 0.53
CA CYS A 54 -8.60 -0.19 -0.44
C CYS A 54 -7.91 -1.55 -0.55
N TYR A 55 -8.31 -2.53 0.30
CA TYR A 55 -7.68 -3.84 0.40
C TYR A 55 -6.15 -3.71 0.48
N SER A 56 -5.42 -4.43 -0.35
CA SER A 56 -3.96 -4.49 -0.30
C SER A 56 -3.22 -3.17 -0.59
N VAL A 57 -3.91 -2.12 -1.08
CA VAL A 57 -3.33 -0.77 -1.14
C VAL A 57 -2.91 -0.31 0.26
N ALA A 58 -3.58 -0.78 1.32
CA ALA A 58 -3.21 -0.54 2.72
C ALA A 58 -1.73 -0.80 3.01
N LYS A 59 -1.13 -1.79 2.38
CA LYS A 59 0.28 -2.16 2.58
C LYS A 59 1.25 -1.03 2.22
N SER A 60 0.96 -0.27 1.16
CA SER A 60 1.78 0.88 0.77
C SER A 60 1.73 1.99 1.82
N VAL A 61 0.58 2.17 2.44
CA VAL A 61 0.37 3.16 3.51
C VAL A 61 1.05 2.70 4.81
N SER A 62 0.92 1.43 5.16
CA SER A 62 1.62 0.86 6.33
C SER A 62 3.14 0.96 6.20
N ALA A 63 3.67 0.75 4.99
CA ALA A 63 5.10 0.90 4.73
C ALA A 63 5.59 2.34 4.97
N ALA A 64 4.76 3.36 4.76
CA ALA A 64 5.11 4.73 5.09
C ALA A 64 5.42 4.91 6.59
N ALA A 65 4.72 4.18 7.47
CA ALA A 65 5.02 4.22 8.91
C ALA A 65 6.44 3.72 9.20
N ALA A 66 6.86 2.62 8.56
CA ALA A 66 8.23 2.13 8.68
C ALA A 66 9.23 3.18 8.20
N GLY A 67 8.96 3.85 7.08
CA GLY A 67 9.82 4.91 6.55
C GLY A 67 10.01 6.07 7.51
N ILE A 68 8.91 6.56 8.07
CA ILE A 68 8.95 7.65 9.05
C ILE A 68 9.77 7.24 10.29
N LEU A 69 9.65 6.00 10.74
CA LEU A 69 10.42 5.49 11.87
C LEU A 69 11.90 5.28 11.53
N CYS A 70 12.21 4.80 10.33
CA CYS A 70 13.58 4.67 9.84
C CYS A 70 14.28 6.04 9.77
N ASP A 71 13.60 7.05 9.21
CA ASP A 71 14.13 8.40 9.13
C ASP A 71 14.40 9.04 10.51
N ARG A 72 13.64 8.62 11.52
CA ARG A 72 13.84 9.04 12.92
C ARG A 72 14.90 8.22 13.66
N GLY A 73 15.48 7.21 13.01
CA GLY A 73 16.44 6.28 13.62
C GLY A 73 15.85 5.36 14.70
N LEU A 74 14.52 5.19 14.72
CA LEU A 74 13.78 4.37 15.68
C LEU A 74 13.57 2.94 15.18
N LEU A 75 13.72 2.69 13.89
CA LEU A 75 13.59 1.40 13.23
C LEU A 75 14.67 1.24 12.17
N ARG A 76 15.17 0.02 12.00
CA ARG A 76 15.98 -0.38 10.84
C ARG A 76 15.32 -1.58 10.18
N MET A 77 15.35 -1.63 8.86
CA MET A 77 14.79 -2.77 8.13
C MET A 77 15.54 -4.08 8.42
N THR A 78 16.76 -4.00 8.94
CA THR A 78 17.56 -5.14 9.42
C THR A 78 17.29 -5.55 10.86
N ASP A 79 16.49 -4.80 11.61
CA ASP A 79 16.11 -5.17 12.98
C ASP A 79 15.27 -6.45 12.94
N THR A 80 15.47 -7.33 13.94
CA THR A 80 14.76 -8.61 14.01
C THR A 80 13.42 -8.49 14.72
N LEU A 81 12.47 -9.34 14.35
CA LEU A 81 11.17 -9.38 15.00
C LEU A 81 11.27 -9.67 16.51
N GLY A 82 12.24 -10.50 16.89
CA GLY A 82 12.48 -10.83 18.29
C GLY A 82 12.79 -9.63 19.18
N GLN A 83 13.42 -8.57 18.60
CA GLN A 83 13.70 -7.33 19.33
C GLN A 83 12.43 -6.60 19.79
N TYR A 84 11.37 -6.67 19.00
CA TYR A 84 10.12 -5.96 19.26
C TYR A 84 9.01 -6.87 19.79
N LEU A 85 8.92 -8.08 19.25
CA LEU A 85 7.80 -8.99 19.41
C LEU A 85 8.19 -10.33 20.09
N GLY A 86 9.40 -10.42 20.66
CA GLY A 86 9.90 -11.64 21.30
C GLY A 86 9.00 -12.20 22.42
N ALA A 87 8.24 -11.33 23.09
CA ALA A 87 7.27 -11.74 24.11
C ALA A 87 6.12 -12.62 23.56
N TYR A 88 5.87 -12.57 22.25
CA TYR A 88 4.83 -13.36 21.56
C TYR A 88 5.36 -14.69 20.99
N LEU A 89 6.66 -14.95 21.12
CA LEU A 89 7.29 -16.22 20.75
C LEU A 89 7.14 -17.21 21.90
N ILE A 90 5.93 -17.69 22.11
CA ILE A 90 5.54 -18.57 23.21
C ILE A 90 5.65 -20.06 22.80
N HIS A 91 5.34 -20.96 23.73
CA HIS A 91 5.24 -22.38 23.42
C HIS A 91 4.22 -22.64 22.30
N GLY A 92 4.63 -23.37 21.27
CA GLY A 92 3.81 -23.66 20.08
C GLY A 92 4.07 -22.74 18.88
N THR A 93 4.86 -21.67 19.03
CA THR A 93 5.34 -20.84 17.91
C THR A 93 6.66 -21.39 17.33
N ASP A 94 6.95 -21.07 16.06
CA ASP A 94 8.26 -21.37 15.47
C ASP A 94 9.27 -20.30 15.92
N PRO A 95 10.33 -20.64 16.65
CA PRO A 95 11.29 -19.65 17.15
C PRO A 95 12.05 -18.91 16.06
N LYS A 96 12.09 -19.45 14.84
CA LYS A 96 12.74 -18.78 13.71
C LYS A 96 12.14 -17.43 13.38
N TRP A 97 10.85 -17.18 13.72
CA TRP A 97 10.24 -15.87 13.57
C TRP A 97 11.03 -14.77 14.30
N GLY A 98 11.67 -15.10 15.42
CA GLY A 98 12.48 -14.15 16.17
C GLY A 98 13.68 -13.60 15.41
N ASP A 99 14.24 -14.38 14.50
CA ASP A 99 15.43 -14.03 13.70
C ASP A 99 15.07 -13.36 12.36
N LEU A 100 13.80 -13.39 11.98
CA LEU A 100 13.34 -12.69 10.76
C LEU A 100 13.47 -11.17 10.93
N THR A 101 13.84 -10.50 9.85
CA THR A 101 13.97 -9.04 9.86
C THR A 101 12.68 -8.36 9.39
N VAL A 102 12.56 -7.08 9.71
CA VAL A 102 11.47 -6.23 9.19
C VAL A 102 11.47 -6.21 7.66
N ASP A 103 12.64 -6.24 7.02
CA ASP A 103 12.78 -6.35 5.56
C ASP A 103 12.13 -7.64 5.03
N HIS A 104 12.43 -8.80 5.64
CA HIS A 104 11.82 -10.07 5.25
C HIS A 104 10.28 -10.01 5.29
N VAL A 105 9.73 -9.38 6.31
CA VAL A 105 8.29 -9.20 6.48
C VAL A 105 7.71 -8.28 5.41
N CYS A 106 8.25 -7.08 5.25
CA CYS A 106 7.72 -6.08 4.33
C CYS A 106 7.85 -6.49 2.85
N ARG A 107 8.80 -7.37 2.53
CA ARG A 107 8.98 -7.94 1.18
C ARG A 107 8.26 -9.26 0.96
N HIS A 108 7.47 -9.73 1.94
CA HIS A 108 6.81 -11.05 1.89
C HIS A 108 7.80 -12.21 1.67
N ARG A 109 8.98 -12.14 2.29
CA ARG A 109 10.07 -13.12 2.14
C ARG A 109 10.48 -13.74 3.47
N THR A 110 9.47 -14.07 4.28
CA THR A 110 9.68 -14.67 5.61
C THR A 110 10.15 -16.12 5.57
N GLY A 111 9.93 -16.83 4.45
CA GLY A 111 10.10 -18.28 4.37
C GLY A 111 9.01 -19.05 5.10
N ALA A 112 7.92 -18.41 5.52
CA ALA A 112 6.75 -19.07 6.11
C ALA A 112 6.15 -20.06 5.13
N ALA A 113 5.63 -21.19 5.65
CA ALA A 113 5.10 -22.27 4.83
C ALA A 113 3.90 -21.85 3.96
N TYR A 114 3.16 -20.82 4.39
CA TYR A 114 2.04 -20.21 3.64
C TYR A 114 1.78 -18.79 4.12
N GLY A 115 1.13 -18.01 3.25
CA GLY A 115 0.63 -16.68 3.58
C GLY A 115 -0.73 -16.72 4.27
N VAL A 116 -1.10 -15.61 4.90
CA VAL A 116 -2.41 -15.42 5.55
C VAL A 116 -3.07 -14.20 4.94
N ASP A 117 -4.28 -14.40 4.43
CA ASP A 117 -5.17 -13.33 4.00
C ASP A 117 -6.20 -13.08 5.12
N PHE A 118 -6.40 -11.82 5.48
CA PHE A 118 -7.36 -11.44 6.52
C PHE A 118 -8.76 -11.28 5.94
N ASP A 119 -9.20 -12.28 5.19
CA ASP A 119 -10.58 -12.41 4.75
C ASP A 119 -11.40 -13.26 5.72
N MET A 120 -12.68 -13.37 5.45
CA MET A 120 -13.64 -14.12 6.28
C MET A 120 -13.37 -15.62 6.33
N THR A 121 -12.43 -16.14 5.52
CA THR A 121 -12.15 -17.58 5.44
C THR A 121 -11.14 -18.05 6.48
N ASN A 122 -10.39 -17.13 7.10
CA ASN A 122 -9.37 -17.43 8.11
C ASN A 122 -9.95 -17.49 9.54
N ALA A 123 -11.00 -18.28 9.73
CA ALA A 123 -11.70 -18.40 11.02
C ALA A 123 -10.80 -18.82 12.20
N HIS A 124 -9.68 -19.50 11.94
CA HIS A 124 -8.72 -19.89 12.97
C HIS A 124 -8.01 -18.70 13.63
N LEU A 125 -7.86 -17.57 12.93
CA LEU A 125 -7.33 -16.34 13.53
C LEU A 125 -8.26 -15.76 14.60
N TRP A 126 -9.54 -16.02 14.49
CA TRP A 126 -10.53 -15.54 15.45
C TRP A 126 -10.59 -16.38 16.73
N ALA A 127 -9.98 -17.58 16.73
CA ALA A 127 -9.96 -18.46 17.89
C ALA A 127 -8.95 -18.00 18.97
N ASP A 128 -7.87 -17.31 18.57
CA ASP A 128 -6.91 -16.71 19.48
C ASP A 128 -7.06 -15.18 19.43
N PRO A 129 -7.37 -14.51 20.55
CA PRO A 129 -7.46 -13.05 20.57
C PRO A 129 -6.12 -12.36 20.28
N GLU A 130 -4.97 -13.03 20.51
CA GLU A 130 -3.65 -12.52 20.13
C GLU A 130 -3.18 -13.16 18.83
N TRP A 131 -3.46 -12.49 17.72
CA TRP A 131 -3.15 -13.01 16.40
C TRP A 131 -1.67 -13.33 16.16
N LEU A 132 -0.74 -12.63 16.86
CA LEU A 132 0.69 -12.94 16.74
C LEU A 132 1.02 -14.38 17.16
N HIS A 133 0.30 -14.96 18.12
CA HIS A 133 0.51 -16.36 18.52
C HIS A 133 0.19 -17.31 17.35
N THR A 134 -0.96 -17.10 16.70
CA THR A 134 -1.37 -17.91 15.53
C THR A 134 -0.41 -17.71 14.35
N LEU A 135 -0.01 -16.47 14.09
CA LEU A 135 0.89 -16.16 12.99
C LEU A 135 2.29 -16.75 13.20
N PHE A 136 2.83 -16.66 14.40
CA PHE A 136 4.14 -17.20 14.72
C PHE A 136 4.14 -18.72 14.90
N ALA A 137 2.96 -19.36 14.97
CA ALA A 137 2.84 -20.83 14.90
C ALA A 137 3.00 -21.36 13.46
N ILE A 138 2.92 -20.52 12.43
CA ILE A 138 3.17 -20.94 11.05
C ILE A 138 4.64 -21.33 10.90
N PRO A 139 4.96 -22.57 10.46
CA PRO A 139 6.34 -23.00 10.32
C PRO A 139 7.13 -22.17 9.28
N VAL A 140 8.34 -21.79 9.61
CA VAL A 140 9.30 -21.21 8.67
C VAL A 140 10.09 -22.36 8.04
N THR A 141 9.62 -22.82 6.88
CA THR A 141 10.17 -23.98 6.15
C THR A 141 11.06 -23.57 4.99
N GLY A 142 10.85 -22.39 4.45
CA GLY A 142 11.66 -21.82 3.37
C GLY A 142 12.90 -21.10 3.88
N THR A 143 13.63 -20.50 2.95
CA THR A 143 14.81 -19.68 3.24
C THR A 143 14.40 -18.21 3.32
N PRO A 144 14.49 -17.55 4.49
CA PRO A 144 14.19 -16.13 4.62
C PRO A 144 14.98 -15.28 3.61
N GLY A 145 14.31 -14.30 3.02
CA GLY A 145 14.87 -13.44 1.98
C GLY A 145 14.82 -14.01 0.55
N ARG A 146 14.42 -15.27 0.38
CA ARG A 146 14.39 -15.93 -0.94
C ARG A 146 13.00 -16.11 -1.50
N GLU A 147 12.19 -16.97 -0.90
CA GLU A 147 10.87 -17.30 -1.42
C GLU A 147 9.88 -16.16 -1.13
N PHE A 148 9.12 -15.78 -2.16
CA PHE A 148 8.04 -14.80 -2.02
C PHE A 148 6.74 -15.51 -1.66
N VAL A 149 6.24 -15.23 -0.46
CA VAL A 149 4.96 -15.74 0.05
C VAL A 149 4.12 -14.56 0.52
N TYR A 150 3.23 -14.11 -0.36
CA TYR A 150 2.36 -12.95 -0.07
C TYR A 150 1.48 -13.20 1.15
N SER A 151 1.35 -12.19 2.04
CA SER A 151 0.60 -12.35 3.27
C SER A 151 0.16 -11.00 3.85
N ASP A 152 -1.11 -10.85 4.19
CA ASP A 152 -1.61 -9.70 4.94
C ASP A 152 -0.99 -9.62 6.34
N ALA A 153 -0.68 -10.79 6.93
CA ALA A 153 -0.02 -10.89 8.21
C ALA A 153 1.30 -10.12 8.29
N SER A 154 2.03 -9.99 7.17
CA SER A 154 3.27 -9.23 7.11
C SER A 154 3.08 -7.79 7.59
N TYR A 155 2.02 -7.14 7.15
CA TYR A 155 1.77 -5.74 7.51
C TYR A 155 1.01 -5.57 8.82
N TYR A 156 0.33 -6.62 9.30
CA TYR A 156 -0.13 -6.68 10.68
C TYR A 156 1.06 -6.73 11.66
N ILE A 157 2.04 -7.61 11.39
CA ILE A 157 3.29 -7.68 12.16
C ILE A 157 4.01 -6.33 12.17
N LEU A 158 4.10 -5.65 11.01
CA LEU A 158 4.66 -4.30 10.94
C LEU A 158 3.88 -3.32 11.83
N GLY A 159 2.55 -3.36 11.81
CA GLY A 159 1.70 -2.52 12.66
C GLY A 159 1.98 -2.71 14.14
N ARG A 160 2.16 -3.97 14.58
CA ARG A 160 2.51 -4.30 15.97
C ARG A 160 3.91 -3.81 16.36
N ILE A 161 4.86 -3.77 15.40
CA ILE A 161 6.19 -3.17 15.62
C ILE A 161 6.08 -1.65 15.77
N VAL A 162 5.31 -0.98 14.89
CA VAL A 162 5.03 0.46 14.99
C VAL A 162 4.45 0.81 16.36
N GLU A 163 3.46 0.07 16.81
CA GLU A 163 2.85 0.23 18.12
C GLU A 163 3.88 0.06 19.26
N LYS A 164 4.71 -0.97 19.17
CA LYS A 164 5.75 -1.23 20.17
C LYS A 164 6.76 -0.08 20.28
N ILE A 165 7.13 0.53 19.16
CA ILE A 165 8.11 1.62 19.11
C ILE A 165 7.48 2.94 19.59
N THR A 166 6.26 3.23 19.15
CA THR A 166 5.65 4.55 19.33
C THR A 166 4.72 4.65 20.55
N GLY A 167 4.27 3.52 21.07
CA GLY A 167 3.18 3.47 22.05
C GLY A 167 1.82 3.86 21.48
N MET A 168 1.72 4.02 20.16
CA MET A 168 0.48 4.38 19.45
C MET A 168 0.13 3.27 18.46
N ASP A 169 -1.14 2.92 18.38
CA ASP A 169 -1.64 2.09 17.28
C ASP A 169 -1.25 2.68 15.91
N MET A 170 -1.01 1.83 14.91
CA MET A 170 -0.48 2.27 13.62
C MET A 170 -1.40 3.26 12.90
N GLU A 171 -2.73 3.09 12.97
CA GLU A 171 -3.68 4.05 12.40
C GLU A 171 -3.53 5.42 13.09
N ALA A 172 -3.51 5.46 14.43
CA ALA A 172 -3.34 6.70 15.17
C ALA A 172 -2.00 7.38 14.87
N PHE A 173 -0.94 6.60 14.72
CA PHE A 173 0.37 7.12 14.29
C PHE A 173 0.30 7.75 12.89
N LEU A 174 -0.28 7.04 11.92
CA LEU A 174 -0.41 7.52 10.54
C LEU A 174 -1.43 8.64 10.40
N GLN A 175 -2.45 8.73 11.25
CA GLN A 175 -3.32 9.90 11.31
C GLN A 175 -2.52 11.17 11.52
N LYS A 176 -1.62 11.16 12.50
CA LYS A 176 -0.79 12.30 12.85
C LYS A 176 0.28 12.62 11.81
N GLU A 177 0.97 11.59 11.35
CA GLU A 177 2.22 11.75 10.58
C GLU A 177 2.00 11.78 9.06
N LEU A 178 0.89 11.20 8.58
CA LEU A 178 0.59 11.06 7.16
C LEU A 178 -0.76 11.69 6.78
N PHE A 179 -1.88 11.17 7.31
CA PHE A 179 -3.19 11.53 6.79
C PHE A 179 -3.56 13.00 7.02
N VAL A 180 -3.35 13.51 8.23
CA VAL A 180 -3.62 14.93 8.54
C VAL A 180 -2.73 15.86 7.69
N PRO A 181 -1.41 15.65 7.57
CA PRO A 181 -0.57 16.43 6.67
C PRO A 181 -1.01 16.44 5.21
N LEU A 182 -1.50 15.32 4.69
CA LEU A 182 -1.99 15.21 3.32
C LEU A 182 -3.41 15.75 3.13
N GLY A 183 -4.08 16.15 4.22
CA GLY A 183 -5.49 16.54 4.18
C GLY A 183 -6.42 15.39 3.77
N CYS A 184 -6.12 14.18 4.23
CA CYS A 184 -7.01 13.03 4.12
C CYS A 184 -8.01 13.08 5.28
N HIS A 185 -9.29 13.29 4.99
CA HIS A 185 -10.29 13.60 6.03
C HIS A 185 -11.23 12.45 6.36
N VAL A 186 -11.35 11.48 5.47
CA VAL A 186 -12.27 10.35 5.64
C VAL A 186 -11.48 9.07 5.46
N ASN A 187 -11.08 8.48 6.55
CA ASN A 187 -10.45 7.17 6.57
C ASN A 187 -10.87 6.42 7.84
N ALA A 188 -10.76 5.12 7.77
CA ALA A 188 -10.93 4.19 8.87
C ALA A 188 -10.04 2.98 8.57
N TRP A 189 -9.69 2.22 9.59
CA TRP A 189 -8.93 0.99 9.40
C TRP A 189 -9.52 -0.15 10.24
N SER A 190 -9.65 -1.32 9.63
CA SER A 190 -10.09 -2.52 10.33
C SER A 190 -9.09 -2.91 11.42
N ARG A 191 -9.63 -3.45 12.52
CA ARG A 191 -8.88 -3.82 13.71
C ARG A 191 -9.14 -5.27 14.08
N ASP A 192 -8.18 -5.88 14.75
CA ASP A 192 -8.40 -7.15 15.42
C ASP A 192 -9.27 -6.98 16.68
N VAL A 193 -9.54 -8.08 17.37
CA VAL A 193 -10.39 -8.08 18.56
C VAL A 193 -9.79 -7.33 19.76
N ASN A 194 -8.49 -7.08 19.76
CA ASN A 194 -7.77 -6.32 20.78
C ASN A 194 -7.60 -4.82 20.41
N GLY A 195 -8.04 -4.43 19.22
CA GLY A 195 -7.99 -3.06 18.75
C GLY A 195 -6.73 -2.69 17.97
N HIS A 196 -5.88 -3.64 17.60
CA HIS A 196 -4.69 -3.39 16.77
C HIS A 196 -5.07 -3.26 15.30
N THR A 197 -4.47 -2.30 14.60
CA THR A 197 -4.68 -2.07 13.17
C THR A 197 -4.24 -3.28 12.34
N VAL A 198 -5.11 -3.74 11.42
CA VAL A 198 -4.83 -4.92 10.56
C VAL A 198 -3.65 -4.69 9.60
N GLY A 199 -3.44 -3.47 9.14
CA GLY A 199 -2.25 -3.05 8.37
C GLY A 199 -2.17 -3.56 6.94
N GLY A 200 -2.46 -4.83 6.67
CA GLY A 200 -2.36 -5.44 5.34
C GLY A 200 -3.56 -5.20 4.44
N THR A 201 -4.72 -4.92 5.02
CA THR A 201 -6.02 -4.71 4.36
C THR A 201 -6.93 -3.87 5.24
N GLY A 202 -8.18 -3.65 4.84
CA GLY A 202 -9.20 -3.01 5.67
C GLY A 202 -9.00 -1.52 5.89
N LEU A 203 -8.19 -0.84 5.07
CA LEU A 203 -8.06 0.62 5.06
C LEU A 203 -9.12 1.20 4.15
N TYR A 204 -9.90 2.15 4.67
CA TYR A 204 -10.95 2.85 3.94
C TYR A 204 -10.48 4.25 3.58
N LEU A 205 -10.34 4.55 2.29
CA LEU A 205 -9.97 5.86 1.76
C LEU A 205 -10.95 6.30 0.69
N ARG A 206 -11.05 7.60 0.50
CA ARG A 206 -11.65 8.19 -0.71
C ARG A 206 -10.66 8.07 -1.86
N THR A 207 -11.15 8.07 -3.09
CA THR A 207 -10.29 7.97 -4.27
C THR A 207 -9.31 9.14 -4.35
N GLU A 208 -9.74 10.35 -3.97
CA GLU A 208 -8.89 11.53 -3.92
C GLU A 208 -7.75 11.36 -2.90
N ASP A 209 -8.03 10.75 -1.75
CA ASP A 209 -7.02 10.57 -0.72
C ASP A 209 -6.02 9.48 -1.12
N MET A 210 -6.47 8.44 -1.81
CA MET A 210 -5.60 7.44 -2.42
C MET A 210 -4.69 8.05 -3.50
N ALA A 211 -5.22 8.97 -4.34
CA ALA A 211 -4.43 9.71 -5.33
C ALA A 211 -3.36 10.59 -4.67
N LYS A 212 -3.67 11.25 -3.55
CA LYS A 212 -2.70 12.05 -2.77
C LYS A 212 -1.53 11.20 -2.27
N ILE A 213 -1.79 9.96 -1.85
CA ILE A 213 -0.73 9.02 -1.46
C ILE A 213 0.16 8.72 -2.66
N GLY A 214 -0.42 8.45 -3.83
CA GLY A 214 0.35 8.28 -5.06
C GLY A 214 1.21 9.51 -5.40
N TRP A 215 0.68 10.72 -5.21
CA TRP A 215 1.41 11.98 -5.41
C TRP A 215 2.58 12.14 -4.45
N LEU A 216 2.38 11.78 -3.17
CA LEU A 216 3.46 11.80 -2.17
C LEU A 216 4.62 10.90 -2.60
N TYR A 217 4.34 9.69 -3.06
CA TYR A 217 5.36 8.74 -3.52
C TYR A 217 6.02 9.17 -4.82
N MET A 218 5.27 9.77 -5.74
CA MET A 218 5.82 10.36 -6.96
C MET A 218 6.84 11.46 -6.65
N ASN A 219 6.64 12.19 -5.55
CA ASN A 219 7.52 13.26 -5.07
C ASN A 219 8.49 12.81 -3.97
N ASP A 220 8.81 11.52 -3.91
CA ASP A 220 9.79 10.98 -2.98
C ASP A 220 9.58 11.38 -1.51
N GLY A 221 8.31 11.39 -1.09
CA GLY A 221 7.93 11.72 0.29
C GLY A 221 7.83 13.22 0.59
N LEU A 222 7.93 14.09 -0.42
CA LEU A 222 7.75 15.53 -0.27
C LEU A 222 6.30 15.92 -0.57
N TRP A 223 5.66 16.62 0.37
CA TRP A 223 4.32 17.18 0.23
C TRP A 223 4.36 18.70 0.37
N GLY A 224 4.37 19.40 -0.74
CA GLY A 224 4.69 20.83 -0.74
C GLY A 224 6.09 21.06 -0.18
N GLU A 225 6.19 21.82 0.89
CA GLU A 225 7.46 22.07 1.60
C GLU A 225 7.72 21.05 2.73
N ARG A 226 6.73 20.20 3.06
CA ARG A 226 6.82 19.26 4.17
C ARG A 226 7.34 17.90 3.68
N ARG A 227 8.43 17.44 4.30
CA ARG A 227 8.91 16.08 4.12
C ARG A 227 8.19 15.15 5.08
N ILE A 228 7.51 14.14 4.53
CA ILE A 228 6.81 13.10 5.30
C ILE A 228 7.78 11.95 5.60
N PHE A 229 8.50 11.49 4.58
CA PHE A 229 9.60 10.54 4.69
C PHE A 229 10.71 10.90 3.68
N SER A 230 11.90 10.37 3.88
CA SER A 230 13.06 10.71 3.05
C SER A 230 12.98 10.14 1.62
N GLU A 231 13.69 10.78 0.70
CA GLU A 231 13.92 10.22 -0.65
C GLU A 231 14.61 8.85 -0.58
N ALA A 232 15.54 8.67 0.38
CA ALA A 232 16.21 7.39 0.59
C ALA A 232 15.21 6.28 0.92
N TRP A 233 14.22 6.57 1.79
CA TRP A 233 13.14 5.63 2.06
C TRP A 233 12.27 5.36 0.84
N SER A 234 11.83 6.43 0.13
CA SER A 234 11.03 6.26 -1.09
C SER A 234 11.71 5.32 -2.07
N ARG A 235 13.01 5.53 -2.31
CA ARG A 235 13.80 4.66 -3.19
C ARG A 235 13.85 3.22 -2.68
N ALA A 236 14.14 3.01 -1.38
CA ALA A 236 14.18 1.67 -0.79
C ALA A 236 12.83 0.94 -0.85
N GLN A 237 11.72 1.69 -0.67
CA GLN A 237 10.37 1.14 -0.75
C GLN A 237 9.97 0.75 -2.18
N LEU A 238 10.33 1.56 -3.16
CA LEU A 238 9.94 1.38 -4.55
C LEU A 238 10.79 0.32 -5.26
N ASP A 239 12.07 0.19 -4.88
CA ASP A 239 12.97 -0.74 -5.56
C ASP A 239 12.74 -2.19 -5.09
N PRO A 240 12.32 -3.09 -5.99
CA PRO A 240 12.30 -4.51 -5.69
C PRO A 240 13.72 -5.05 -5.49
N PRO A 241 13.87 -6.21 -4.80
CA PRO A 241 15.15 -6.89 -4.75
C PRO A 241 15.70 -7.22 -6.15
N ALA A 242 17.01 -7.18 -6.29
CA ALA A 242 17.69 -7.38 -7.57
C ALA A 242 17.65 -8.82 -8.12
N ASP A 243 16.99 -9.74 -7.43
CA ASP A 243 16.95 -11.18 -7.77
C ASP A 243 15.88 -11.57 -8.82
N GLU A 244 15.18 -10.59 -9.39
CA GLU A 244 14.19 -10.74 -10.48
C GLU A 244 12.97 -11.64 -10.17
N ILE A 245 12.83 -12.17 -8.94
CA ILE A 245 11.72 -13.06 -8.59
C ILE A 245 10.39 -12.30 -8.58
N THR A 246 10.41 -11.04 -8.15
CA THR A 246 9.21 -10.20 -8.10
C THR A 246 9.55 -8.75 -8.43
N ASN A 247 8.55 -8.01 -8.90
CA ASN A 247 8.61 -6.56 -9.03
C ASN A 247 8.12 -5.82 -7.77
N TYR A 248 8.05 -6.52 -6.62
CA TYR A 248 7.47 -6.04 -5.37
C TYR A 248 8.54 -5.41 -4.45
N GLY A 249 8.35 -4.14 -4.10
CA GLY A 249 9.11 -3.43 -3.07
C GLY A 249 8.51 -3.60 -1.67
N TYR A 250 8.25 -2.50 -0.97
CA TYR A 250 7.51 -2.52 0.30
C TYR A 250 6.08 -2.00 0.05
N GLY A 251 5.11 -2.90 -0.10
CA GLY A 251 3.71 -2.56 -0.33
C GLY A 251 3.39 -1.96 -1.70
N MET A 252 4.34 -1.93 -2.62
CA MET A 252 4.19 -1.43 -3.98
C MET A 252 4.88 -2.30 -5.00
N CYS A 253 4.37 -2.24 -6.24
CA CYS A 253 4.96 -2.92 -7.39
C CYS A 253 5.57 -1.91 -8.36
N ARG A 254 6.71 -2.25 -8.91
CA ARG A 254 7.25 -1.60 -10.11
C ARG A 254 6.52 -2.15 -11.33
N ILE A 255 5.91 -1.27 -12.11
CA ILE A 255 5.04 -1.64 -13.24
C ILE A 255 5.56 -1.14 -14.59
N GLY A 256 6.64 -0.40 -14.57
CA GLY A 256 7.33 0.15 -15.74
C GLY A 256 8.65 0.80 -15.34
N ASN A 257 9.32 1.48 -16.26
CA ASN A 257 10.61 2.09 -15.98
C ASN A 257 10.49 3.16 -14.89
N GLU A 258 9.67 4.16 -15.01
CA GLU A 258 9.46 5.21 -14.03
C GLU A 258 8.04 5.17 -13.45
N MET A 259 7.46 3.95 -13.41
CA MET A 259 6.09 3.74 -12.97
C MET A 259 6.00 2.72 -11.85
N TRP A 260 5.24 3.06 -10.82
CA TRP A 260 4.92 2.22 -9.67
C TRP A 260 3.47 2.34 -9.29
N GLY A 261 2.98 1.40 -8.51
CA GLY A 261 1.63 1.45 -8.00
C GLY A 261 1.34 0.40 -6.93
N ALA A 262 0.19 0.55 -6.32
CA ALA A 262 -0.41 -0.41 -5.41
C ALA A 262 -1.80 -0.78 -5.91
N GLY A 263 -2.12 -2.06 -5.86
CA GLY A 263 -3.44 -2.59 -6.20
C GLY A 263 -4.07 -3.30 -5.01
N GLY A 264 -5.38 -3.31 -4.98
CA GLY A 264 -6.18 -4.04 -4.00
C GLY A 264 -7.14 -5.01 -4.68
N MET A 265 -7.58 -6.02 -3.93
CA MET A 265 -8.58 -6.98 -4.38
C MET A 265 -9.80 -6.26 -4.98
N TYR A 266 -10.48 -6.89 -5.93
CA TYR A 266 -11.64 -6.36 -6.64
C TYR A 266 -11.36 -5.13 -7.52
N ASN A 267 -10.12 -4.98 -8.00
CA ASN A 267 -9.69 -3.98 -8.98
C ASN A 267 -9.80 -2.52 -8.48
N GLN A 268 -9.14 -2.20 -7.41
CA GLN A 268 -8.87 -0.82 -7.00
C GLN A 268 -7.38 -0.57 -6.87
N GLY A 269 -6.97 0.69 -6.93
CA GLY A 269 -5.57 1.02 -6.78
C GLY A 269 -5.21 2.45 -7.15
N PHE A 270 -3.93 2.71 -7.07
CA PHE A 270 -3.31 3.89 -7.67
C PHE A 270 -2.02 3.52 -8.38
N GLN A 271 -1.69 4.31 -9.39
CA GLN A 271 -0.41 4.23 -10.08
C GLN A 271 0.12 5.64 -10.33
N PHE A 272 1.43 5.77 -10.40
CA PHE A 272 2.09 7.04 -10.72
C PHE A 272 3.28 6.83 -11.65
N ASP A 273 3.56 7.88 -12.42
CA ASP A 273 4.64 7.99 -13.38
C ASP A 273 5.49 9.20 -13.02
N LYS A 274 6.73 8.95 -12.60
CA LYS A 274 7.66 10.01 -12.19
C LYS A 274 8.16 10.82 -13.39
N ALA A 275 8.34 10.20 -14.55
CA ALA A 275 8.84 10.86 -15.74
C ALA A 275 7.83 11.88 -16.30
N HIS A 276 6.55 11.55 -16.27
CA HIS A 276 5.48 12.40 -16.81
C HIS A 276 4.70 13.16 -15.73
N ARG A 277 5.06 12.97 -14.45
CA ARG A 277 4.48 13.67 -13.30
C ARG A 277 2.96 13.49 -13.21
N ARG A 278 2.50 12.25 -13.25
CA ARG A 278 1.08 11.87 -13.26
C ARG A 278 0.75 10.81 -12.23
N VAL A 279 -0.46 10.90 -11.71
CA VAL A 279 -1.07 9.88 -10.83
C VAL A 279 -2.46 9.57 -11.34
N VAL A 280 -2.84 8.30 -11.30
CA VAL A 280 -4.24 7.85 -11.38
C VAL A 280 -4.57 7.04 -10.15
N ALA A 281 -5.77 7.25 -9.60
CA ALA A 281 -6.36 6.41 -8.56
C ALA A 281 -7.79 6.08 -8.92
N TRP A 282 -8.23 4.89 -8.55
CA TRP A 282 -9.60 4.43 -8.82
C TRP A 282 -10.10 3.49 -7.74
N HIS A 283 -11.41 3.52 -7.51
CA HIS A 283 -12.12 2.49 -6.78
C HIS A 283 -13.06 1.73 -7.69
N ALA A 284 -13.05 0.41 -7.58
CA ALA A 284 -13.91 -0.50 -8.30
C ALA A 284 -14.35 -1.67 -7.41
N PHE A 285 -15.27 -2.46 -7.91
CA PHE A 285 -15.63 -3.76 -7.37
C PHE A 285 -15.85 -4.73 -8.52
N ASP A 286 -14.97 -5.69 -8.64
CA ASP A 286 -15.01 -6.75 -9.64
C ASP A 286 -14.65 -8.08 -8.98
N ASP A 287 -15.68 -8.81 -8.56
CA ASP A 287 -15.55 -10.11 -7.90
C ASP A 287 -15.30 -11.28 -8.87
N GLN A 288 -15.34 -11.02 -10.18
CA GLN A 288 -15.18 -12.01 -11.24
C GLN A 288 -13.89 -11.82 -12.06
N ASP A 289 -13.06 -10.84 -11.70
CA ASP A 289 -11.81 -10.51 -12.40
C ASP A 289 -12.00 -10.29 -13.92
N ARG A 290 -13.09 -9.61 -14.30
CA ARG A 290 -13.46 -9.35 -15.69
C ARG A 290 -12.94 -8.03 -16.21
N THR A 291 -12.68 -7.08 -15.30
CA THR A 291 -12.18 -5.77 -15.65
C THR A 291 -10.65 -5.72 -15.60
N ARG A 292 -10.08 -4.85 -16.42
CA ARG A 292 -8.64 -4.55 -16.36
C ARG A 292 -8.41 -3.36 -15.43
N ASP A 293 -7.29 -3.37 -14.72
CA ASP A 293 -6.87 -2.21 -13.96
C ASP A 293 -6.64 -0.99 -14.88
N LEU A 294 -6.88 0.21 -14.37
CA LEU A 294 -6.66 1.44 -15.13
C LEU A 294 -5.18 1.69 -15.43
N GLY A 295 -4.29 1.03 -14.72
CA GLY A 295 -2.88 1.10 -14.97
C GLY A 295 -2.47 0.60 -16.35
N HIS A 296 -3.23 -0.35 -16.93
CA HIS A 296 -3.00 -0.74 -18.32
C HIS A 296 -3.25 0.44 -19.28
N ALA A 297 -4.36 1.14 -19.13
CA ALA A 297 -4.68 2.32 -19.92
C ALA A 297 -3.68 3.46 -19.69
N PHE A 298 -3.23 3.63 -18.44
CA PHE A 298 -2.21 4.62 -18.11
C PHE A 298 -0.89 4.34 -18.83
N ARG A 299 -0.38 3.12 -18.77
CA ARG A 299 0.86 2.74 -19.48
C ARG A 299 0.74 2.92 -20.99
N GLN A 300 -0.43 2.57 -21.57
CA GLN A 300 -0.67 2.79 -23.00
C GLN A 300 -0.72 4.28 -23.36
N PHE A 301 -1.30 5.11 -22.50
CA PHE A 301 -1.36 6.54 -22.71
C PHE A 301 0.05 7.16 -22.72
N THR A 302 0.86 6.86 -21.70
CA THR A 302 2.24 7.33 -21.59
C THR A 302 3.07 6.91 -22.82
N ARG A 303 2.99 5.65 -23.21
CA ARG A 303 3.72 5.13 -24.39
C ARG A 303 3.35 5.86 -25.68
N ARG A 304 2.07 6.16 -25.92
CA ARG A 304 1.65 6.92 -27.11
C ARG A 304 2.20 8.32 -27.13
N GLU A 305 2.31 8.99 -25.98
CA GLU A 305 2.93 10.31 -25.90
C GLU A 305 4.43 10.27 -26.17
N GLU A 306 5.13 9.23 -25.76
CA GLU A 306 6.55 9.02 -26.05
C GLU A 306 6.78 8.75 -27.53
N GLU A 307 5.91 7.97 -28.19
CA GLU A 307 5.98 7.66 -29.62
C GLU A 307 5.62 8.88 -30.51
N ALA A 308 4.93 9.87 -29.96
CA ALA A 308 4.51 11.09 -30.67
C ALA A 308 5.54 12.23 -30.60
N LYS A 309 6.58 12.12 -29.78
CA LYS A 309 7.70 13.08 -29.63
C LYS A 309 8.86 12.72 -30.53
#